data_c565c3c8d6cc819711553630377bc01b
#
_entry.id   c565c3c8d6cc819711553630377bc01b
#
_cell.length_a   1.000
_cell.length_b   1.000
_cell.length_c   1.000
_cell.angle_alpha   90.00
_cell.angle_beta   90.00
_cell.angle_gamma   90.00
#
_symmetry.space_group_name_H-M   'P 1'
#
loop_
_entity.id
_entity.type
_entity.pdbx_description
1 polymer ?
#
loop_
_entity_poly.entity_id
_entity_poly.type
_entity_poly.pdbx_seq_one_letter_code
_entity_poly.pdbx_strand_id
1 'polypeptide(L)'
;MTTRILPAVGDPDAARSLTTLLSQLPDAEPAGPVADSTQLIDTLARLAGEALDELPEVVLVHERIGPVPALELIREVSLRFPSVGVVMITTDASPSLFAAAMDSGARGLVTLPVSYEELANRVQAAAQWSTGVRRHLSSANDVFTGPGGTVVTVTGAKGGVGATVAAIQLALAAQASGHTVALVDMDLQTGDIASYLDVQFRRSLVDLALITDISPRVLADAVFSHSTGLALLLAPGEGERGEEVSDRSSRQIVSALRSRYEIVVIDCGGQMNGANAAAIEMADTALLVTTPDVVAVRGAKRIVRMWERLQIRKAEETVTLVNRFTRNTEIQPPLIQKITGTRVASAAVPANFKELQASVDSGRLHELDAKSTVKQALWGLAGELGIVKPSAAAKKGGGVLAKRNSGTLKNDRGSIGRPRRRRGGPADAEGTR
;
A
#
# COMPACT_ATOMS: atom_id res chain seq x y z
N MET A 1 1.41 -17.39 26.08
CA MET A 1 2.26 -16.19 25.85
C MET A 1 2.61 -15.62 27.20
N THR A 2 3.87 -15.48 27.53
CA THR A 2 4.32 -14.90 28.80
C THR A 2 4.11 -13.38 28.80
N THR A 3 3.50 -12.85 29.85
CA THR A 3 3.26 -11.40 30.06
C THR A 3 4.42 -10.80 30.81
N ARG A 4 5.16 -9.90 30.21
CA ARG A 4 6.26 -9.18 30.87
C ARG A 4 5.69 -8.02 31.69
N ILE A 5 6.05 -7.97 32.95
CA ILE A 5 5.51 -7.01 33.91
C ILE A 5 6.69 -6.23 34.54
N LEU A 6 6.65 -4.90 34.45
CA LEU A 6 7.66 -4.03 35.07
C LEU A 6 7.05 -3.33 36.27
N PRO A 7 7.46 -3.69 37.51
CA PRO A 7 7.05 -2.98 38.73
C PRO A 7 7.81 -1.67 38.88
N ALA A 8 7.11 -0.57 39.15
CA ALA A 8 7.66 0.75 39.48
C ALA A 8 7.27 1.12 40.91
N VAL A 9 8.14 0.78 41.86
CA VAL A 9 7.87 0.84 43.31
C VAL A 9 9.10 1.37 44.05
N GLY A 10 8.98 2.54 44.68
CA GLY A 10 10.06 3.20 45.39
C GLY A 10 10.43 2.56 46.75
N ASP A 11 9.51 1.81 47.35
CA ASP A 11 9.75 1.12 48.63
C ASP A 11 10.30 -0.30 48.38
N PRO A 12 11.51 -0.65 48.86
CA PRO A 12 12.11 -1.97 48.60
C PRO A 12 11.33 -3.15 49.18
N ASP A 13 10.62 -2.95 50.31
CA ASP A 13 9.83 -4.02 50.93
C ASP A 13 8.53 -4.28 50.17
N ALA A 14 7.88 -3.21 49.74
CA ALA A 14 6.71 -3.31 48.83
C ALA A 14 7.09 -3.93 47.48
N ALA A 15 8.25 -3.57 46.95
CA ALA A 15 8.75 -4.12 45.68
C ALA A 15 9.00 -5.64 45.77
N ARG A 16 9.62 -6.12 46.87
CA ARG A 16 9.84 -7.56 47.11
C ARG A 16 8.53 -8.32 47.23
N SER A 17 7.61 -7.78 48.05
CA SER A 17 6.28 -8.40 48.24
C SER A 17 5.49 -8.51 46.93
N LEU A 18 5.50 -7.43 46.12
CA LEU A 18 4.85 -7.40 44.83
C LEU A 18 5.47 -8.39 43.83
N THR A 19 6.80 -8.42 43.73
CA THR A 19 7.52 -9.35 42.87
C THR A 19 7.23 -10.81 43.24
N THR A 20 7.13 -11.11 44.53
CA THR A 20 6.75 -12.45 44.99
C THR A 20 5.33 -12.84 44.57
N LEU A 21 4.37 -11.92 44.66
CA LEU A 21 3.01 -12.16 44.19
C LEU A 21 2.95 -12.32 42.67
N LEU A 22 3.69 -11.50 41.92
CA LEU A 22 3.75 -11.57 40.48
C LEU A 22 4.34 -12.89 39.95
N SER A 23 5.35 -13.43 40.67
CA SER A 23 5.95 -14.72 40.29
C SER A 23 5.02 -15.92 40.52
N GLN A 24 3.89 -15.75 41.22
CA GLN A 24 2.87 -16.77 41.42
C GLN A 24 1.79 -16.73 40.30
N LEU A 25 1.78 -15.66 39.48
CA LEU A 25 0.81 -15.57 38.39
C LEU A 25 1.21 -16.50 37.24
N PRO A 26 0.25 -17.28 36.70
CA PRO A 26 0.52 -18.09 35.52
C PRO A 26 0.82 -17.21 34.32
N ASP A 27 1.82 -17.59 33.52
CA ASP A 27 2.26 -16.85 32.35
C ASP A 27 2.77 -15.42 32.58
N ALA A 28 3.18 -15.06 33.81
CA ALA A 28 3.77 -13.78 34.14
C ALA A 28 5.32 -13.87 34.22
N GLU A 29 5.97 -12.89 33.63
CA GLU A 29 7.44 -12.71 33.71
C GLU A 29 7.74 -11.33 34.32
N PRO A 30 7.90 -11.24 35.65
CA PRO A 30 8.22 -9.99 36.31
C PRO A 30 9.65 -9.59 36.03
N ALA A 31 9.85 -8.38 35.47
CA ALA A 31 11.15 -7.74 35.34
C ALA A 31 11.64 -7.20 36.71
N GLY A 32 12.92 -6.89 36.81
CA GLY A 32 13.46 -6.24 37.98
C GLY A 32 12.76 -4.90 38.27
N PRO A 33 12.33 -4.64 39.54
CA PRO A 33 11.57 -3.44 39.85
C PRO A 33 12.44 -2.17 39.66
N VAL A 34 11.82 -1.08 39.19
CA VAL A 34 12.42 0.25 39.14
C VAL A 34 12.00 1.07 40.35
N ALA A 35 12.95 1.82 40.92
CA ALA A 35 12.76 2.46 42.21
C ALA A 35 12.13 3.86 42.11
N ASP A 36 12.20 4.52 40.97
CA ASP A 36 11.70 5.87 40.76
C ASP A 36 11.12 6.10 39.38
N SER A 37 10.41 7.24 39.25
CA SER A 37 9.73 7.61 38.00
C SER A 37 10.69 7.89 36.85
N THR A 38 11.87 8.44 37.11
CA THR A 38 12.87 8.75 36.07
C THR A 38 13.43 7.45 35.49
N GLN A 39 13.81 6.53 36.39
CA GLN A 39 14.31 5.21 36.00
C GLN A 39 13.26 4.43 35.17
N LEU A 40 11.97 4.56 35.49
CA LEU A 40 10.90 3.95 34.69
C LEU A 40 10.89 4.47 33.27
N ILE A 41 10.86 5.80 33.09
CA ILE A 41 10.83 6.43 31.79
C ILE A 41 12.06 6.11 30.95
N ASP A 42 13.26 6.14 31.57
CA ASP A 42 14.52 5.80 30.90
C ASP A 42 14.57 4.34 30.48
N THR A 43 14.07 3.43 31.33
CA THR A 43 13.98 2.00 30.99
C THR A 43 13.05 1.76 29.82
N LEU A 44 11.85 2.36 29.85
CA LEU A 44 10.89 2.23 28.74
C LEU A 44 11.43 2.87 27.45
N ALA A 45 12.10 4.03 27.53
CA ALA A 45 12.68 4.70 26.37
C ALA A 45 13.80 3.86 25.73
N ARG A 46 14.67 3.24 26.57
CA ARG A 46 15.71 2.34 26.07
C ARG A 46 15.12 1.12 25.37
N LEU A 47 14.16 0.43 26.00
CA LEU A 47 13.50 -0.75 25.42
C LEU A 47 12.75 -0.41 24.13
N ALA A 48 12.06 0.73 24.09
CA ALA A 48 11.39 1.20 22.87
C ALA A 48 12.38 1.51 21.73
N GLY A 49 13.60 1.92 22.06
CA GLY A 49 14.67 2.15 21.08
C GLY A 49 15.26 0.87 20.51
N GLU A 50 15.18 -0.24 21.24
CA GLU A 50 15.64 -1.56 20.79
C GLU A 50 14.60 -2.21 19.87
N ALA A 51 13.37 -2.40 20.35
CA ALA A 51 12.21 -2.85 19.55
C ALA A 51 10.91 -2.63 20.36
N LEU A 52 9.78 -2.42 19.65
CA LEU A 52 8.46 -2.32 20.28
C LEU A 52 8.09 -3.59 21.08
N ASP A 53 8.56 -4.74 20.61
CA ASP A 53 8.31 -6.03 21.27
C ASP A 53 9.15 -6.23 22.54
N GLU A 54 10.15 -5.41 22.80
CA GLU A 54 10.93 -5.43 24.04
C GLU A 54 10.27 -4.66 25.18
N LEU A 55 9.29 -3.81 24.91
CA LEU A 55 8.51 -3.15 25.95
C LEU A 55 7.74 -4.16 26.82
N PRO A 56 7.55 -3.93 28.12
CA PRO A 56 6.68 -4.75 28.95
C PRO A 56 5.22 -4.59 28.51
N GLU A 57 4.40 -5.63 28.65
CA GLU A 57 2.97 -5.57 28.40
C GLU A 57 2.27 -4.74 29.48
N VAL A 58 2.76 -4.82 30.73
CA VAL A 58 2.16 -4.15 31.88
C VAL A 58 3.23 -3.47 32.73
N VAL A 59 2.93 -2.23 33.13
CA VAL A 59 3.67 -1.50 34.15
C VAL A 59 2.80 -1.34 35.40
N LEU A 60 3.32 -1.70 36.56
CA LEU A 60 2.65 -1.49 37.82
C LEU A 60 3.26 -0.27 38.54
N VAL A 61 2.47 0.80 38.68
CA VAL A 61 2.92 2.07 39.28
C VAL A 61 2.39 2.18 40.72
N HIS A 62 3.28 2.23 41.70
CA HIS A 62 2.90 2.45 43.08
C HIS A 62 2.60 3.94 43.34
N GLU A 63 1.56 4.27 44.12
CA GLU A 63 1.13 5.65 44.41
C GLU A 63 2.23 6.56 44.96
N ARG A 64 3.22 5.99 45.71
CA ARG A 64 4.35 6.72 46.35
C ARG A 64 5.59 6.76 45.47
N ILE A 65 5.48 6.50 44.19
CA ILE A 65 6.61 6.66 43.27
C ILE A 65 6.99 8.14 43.17
N GLY A 66 8.27 8.44 43.04
CA GLY A 66 8.77 9.81 42.88
C GLY A 66 9.98 9.86 41.94
N PRO A 67 10.51 11.01 41.58
CA PRO A 67 10.04 12.36 41.93
C PRO A 67 8.77 12.85 41.21
N VAL A 68 8.40 12.25 40.07
CA VAL A 68 7.15 12.59 39.39
C VAL A 68 5.98 11.85 40.04
N PRO A 69 4.88 12.55 40.40
CA PRO A 69 3.71 11.93 41.01
C PRO A 69 3.11 10.83 40.13
N ALA A 70 2.55 9.78 40.77
CA ALA A 70 2.04 8.59 40.05
C ALA A 70 1.05 8.90 38.92
N LEU A 71 0.10 9.81 39.11
CA LEU A 71 -0.89 10.17 38.05
C LEU A 71 -0.23 10.89 36.88
N GLU A 72 0.74 11.75 37.11
CA GLU A 72 1.47 12.43 36.03
C GLU A 72 2.36 11.42 35.27
N LEU A 73 3.01 10.52 36.01
CA LEU A 73 3.82 9.43 35.43
C LEU A 73 2.98 8.50 34.58
N ILE A 74 1.78 8.11 35.03
CA ILE A 74 0.84 7.29 34.27
C ILE A 74 0.46 7.99 32.97
N ARG A 75 0.20 9.30 33.03
CA ARG A 75 -0.12 10.09 31.84
C ARG A 75 1.05 10.13 30.86
N GLU A 76 2.28 10.35 31.36
CA GLU A 76 3.46 10.39 30.53
C GLU A 76 3.73 9.02 29.85
N VAL A 77 3.63 7.91 30.60
CA VAL A 77 3.78 6.57 30.06
C VAL A 77 2.72 6.28 29.00
N SER A 78 1.46 6.61 29.27
CA SER A 78 0.35 6.36 28.33
C SER A 78 0.46 7.17 27.03
N LEU A 79 1.04 8.37 27.07
CA LEU A 79 1.26 9.21 25.88
C LEU A 79 2.50 8.78 25.09
N ARG A 80 3.60 8.46 25.76
CA ARG A 80 4.87 8.12 25.09
C ARG A 80 4.96 6.66 24.67
N PHE A 81 4.32 5.76 25.42
CA PHE A 81 4.35 4.30 25.18
C PHE A 81 2.91 3.73 25.14
N PRO A 82 2.13 4.08 24.10
CA PRO A 82 0.71 3.76 24.04
C PRO A 82 0.41 2.25 24.01
N SER A 83 1.39 1.40 23.77
CA SER A 83 1.25 -0.06 23.80
C SER A 83 1.46 -0.68 25.18
N VAL A 84 1.80 0.11 26.20
CA VAL A 84 2.06 -0.36 27.58
C VAL A 84 0.79 -0.17 28.42
N GLY A 85 0.26 -1.24 28.99
CA GLY A 85 -0.85 -1.19 29.94
C GLY A 85 -0.38 -0.78 31.31
N VAL A 86 -0.87 0.36 31.86
CA VAL A 86 -0.48 0.82 33.18
C VAL A 86 -1.55 0.47 34.22
N VAL A 87 -1.14 -0.16 35.33
CA VAL A 87 -2.01 -0.45 36.48
C VAL A 87 -1.44 0.28 37.71
N MET A 88 -2.27 1.07 38.38
CA MET A 88 -1.87 1.80 39.60
C MET A 88 -2.10 0.94 40.84
N ILE A 89 -1.13 0.98 41.81
CA ILE A 89 -1.24 0.38 43.11
C ILE A 89 -1.35 1.49 44.16
N THR A 90 -2.40 1.44 44.98
CA THR A 90 -2.71 2.51 45.94
C THR A 90 -3.32 2.00 47.23
N THR A 91 -3.21 2.77 48.31
CA THR A 91 -3.94 2.56 49.55
C THR A 91 -5.32 3.22 49.55
N ASP A 92 -5.55 4.17 48.62
CA ASP A 92 -6.79 4.93 48.51
C ASP A 92 -7.74 4.27 47.47
N ALA A 93 -8.84 3.73 47.95
CA ALA A 93 -9.91 3.11 47.10
C ALA A 93 -11.02 4.13 46.72
N SER A 94 -10.77 5.44 46.84
CA SER A 94 -11.80 6.44 46.55
C SER A 94 -12.20 6.47 45.07
N PRO A 95 -13.49 6.65 44.78
CA PRO A 95 -13.95 6.79 43.38
C PRO A 95 -13.32 7.94 42.63
N SER A 96 -12.92 9.02 43.35
CA SER A 96 -12.23 10.17 42.78
C SER A 96 -10.83 9.83 42.28
N LEU A 97 -10.05 9.05 43.06
CA LEU A 97 -8.75 8.59 42.60
C LEU A 97 -8.85 7.59 41.45
N PHE A 98 -9.86 6.71 41.51
CA PHE A 98 -10.13 5.80 40.40
C PHE A 98 -10.40 6.55 39.09
N ALA A 99 -11.28 7.56 39.12
CA ALA A 99 -11.56 8.39 37.96
C ALA A 99 -10.31 9.11 37.45
N ALA A 100 -9.53 9.73 38.36
CA ALA A 100 -8.30 10.43 38.00
C ALA A 100 -7.21 9.50 37.40
N ALA A 101 -7.10 8.27 37.90
CA ALA A 101 -6.18 7.27 37.35
C ALA A 101 -6.61 6.86 35.92
N MET A 102 -7.91 6.60 35.69
CA MET A 102 -8.44 6.28 34.37
C MET A 102 -8.25 7.45 33.38
N ASP A 103 -8.52 8.68 33.79
CA ASP A 103 -8.32 9.89 32.98
C ASP A 103 -6.85 10.13 32.65
N SER A 104 -5.94 9.68 33.53
CA SER A 104 -4.49 9.71 33.28
C SER A 104 -4.01 8.60 32.36
N GLY A 105 -4.87 7.63 32.01
CA GLY A 105 -4.56 6.54 31.10
C GLY A 105 -4.26 5.19 31.75
N ALA A 106 -4.49 5.04 33.07
CA ALA A 106 -4.40 3.74 33.71
C ALA A 106 -5.43 2.76 33.13
N ARG A 107 -5.11 1.47 33.13
CA ARG A 107 -6.00 0.37 32.69
C ARG A 107 -6.60 -0.41 33.84
N GLY A 108 -6.20 -0.08 35.02
CA GLY A 108 -6.72 -0.64 36.25
C GLY A 108 -6.09 -0.02 37.47
N LEU A 109 -6.73 -0.29 38.61
CA LEU A 109 -6.25 0.11 39.92
C LEU A 109 -6.34 -1.12 40.83
N VAL A 110 -5.33 -1.33 41.64
CA VAL A 110 -5.24 -2.41 42.66
C VAL A 110 -5.07 -1.77 44.02
N THR A 111 -5.88 -2.18 44.97
CA THR A 111 -5.84 -1.64 46.35
C THR A 111 -4.90 -2.43 47.26
N LEU A 112 -4.24 -1.71 48.19
CA LEU A 112 -3.46 -2.34 49.21
C LEU A 112 -4.31 -2.66 50.45
N PRO A 113 -4.12 -3.84 51.04
CA PRO A 113 -3.17 -4.90 50.74
C PRO A 113 -3.57 -5.64 49.45
N VAL A 114 -2.59 -5.91 48.59
CA VAL A 114 -2.82 -6.55 47.28
C VAL A 114 -3.34 -7.96 47.47
N SER A 115 -4.53 -8.24 46.92
CA SER A 115 -5.03 -9.62 46.83
C SER A 115 -4.52 -10.24 45.50
N TYR A 116 -4.26 -11.56 45.55
CA TYR A 116 -3.81 -12.31 44.39
C TYR A 116 -4.82 -12.23 43.22
N GLU A 117 -6.10 -12.43 43.52
CA GLU A 117 -7.18 -12.46 42.51
C GLU A 117 -7.34 -11.07 41.82
N GLU A 118 -7.32 -9.98 42.61
CA GLU A 118 -7.46 -8.64 42.09
C GLU A 118 -6.27 -8.29 41.18
N LEU A 119 -5.05 -8.59 41.65
CA LEU A 119 -3.83 -8.37 40.85
C LEU A 119 -3.86 -9.17 39.55
N ALA A 120 -4.19 -10.46 39.62
CA ALA A 120 -4.28 -11.34 38.44
C ALA A 120 -5.25 -10.79 37.40
N ASN A 121 -6.46 -10.43 37.84
CA ASN A 121 -7.51 -9.90 36.93
C ASN A 121 -7.09 -8.58 36.27
N ARG A 122 -6.48 -7.64 37.02
CA ARG A 122 -6.07 -6.35 36.50
C ARG A 122 -4.87 -6.45 35.57
N VAL A 123 -3.88 -7.29 35.91
CA VAL A 123 -2.72 -7.55 35.06
C VAL A 123 -3.17 -8.21 33.76
N GLN A 124 -4.04 -9.22 33.83
CA GLN A 124 -4.56 -9.90 32.65
C GLN A 124 -5.34 -8.93 31.73
N ALA A 125 -6.21 -8.09 32.28
CA ALA A 125 -6.96 -7.09 31.51
C ALA A 125 -6.02 -6.08 30.83
N ALA A 126 -5.01 -5.58 31.57
CA ALA A 126 -4.03 -4.65 31.02
C ALA A 126 -3.15 -5.31 29.94
N ALA A 127 -2.75 -6.56 30.11
CA ALA A 127 -1.98 -7.33 29.14
C ALA A 127 -2.78 -7.61 27.85
N GLN A 128 -4.05 -7.98 27.98
CA GLN A 128 -4.95 -8.17 26.83
C GLN A 128 -5.12 -6.87 26.04
N TRP A 129 -5.29 -5.75 26.75
CA TRP A 129 -5.35 -4.44 26.11
C TRP A 129 -4.03 -4.09 25.41
N SER A 130 -2.88 -4.27 26.08
CA SER A 130 -1.54 -4.06 25.50
C SER A 130 -1.34 -4.90 24.24
N THR A 131 -1.66 -6.19 24.30
CA THR A 131 -1.58 -7.10 23.14
C THR A 131 -2.49 -6.64 21.99
N GLY A 132 -3.70 -6.17 22.30
CA GLY A 132 -4.62 -5.59 21.32
C GLY A 132 -4.03 -4.35 20.65
N VAL A 133 -3.51 -3.40 21.44
CA VAL A 133 -2.86 -2.18 20.92
C VAL A 133 -1.60 -2.52 20.12
N ARG A 134 -0.75 -3.42 20.60
CA ARG A 134 0.43 -3.89 19.86
C ARG A 134 0.04 -4.54 18.54
N ARG A 135 -0.99 -5.35 18.52
CA ARG A 135 -1.51 -5.96 17.29
C ARG A 135 -2.01 -4.89 16.31
N HIS A 136 -2.63 -3.82 16.80
CA HIS A 136 -3.01 -2.68 15.96
C HIS A 136 -1.81 -1.81 15.56
N LEU A 137 -0.83 -1.63 16.45
CA LEU A 137 0.41 -0.91 16.14
C LEU A 137 1.36 -1.76 15.29
N SER A 138 1.43 -3.08 15.47
CA SER A 138 2.20 -3.98 14.62
C SER A 138 1.48 -4.30 13.33
N SER A 139 0.16 -4.33 13.26
CA SER A 139 -0.53 -4.27 11.95
C SER A 139 -0.39 -2.90 11.28
N ALA A 140 -0.03 -1.84 12.02
CA ALA A 140 0.48 -0.58 11.45
C ALA A 140 2.02 -0.61 11.25
N ASN A 141 2.77 -1.52 11.89
CA ASN A 141 4.24 -1.67 11.85
C ASN A 141 4.75 -3.05 11.35
N ASP A 142 3.88 -4.04 11.09
CA ASP A 142 4.10 -5.09 10.07
C ASP A 142 3.90 -4.54 8.64
N VAL A 143 3.92 -3.22 8.54
CA VAL A 143 4.50 -2.55 7.41
C VAL A 143 5.95 -3.04 7.35
N PHE A 144 6.26 -3.90 6.38
CA PHE A 144 7.59 -4.08 5.84
C PHE A 144 8.49 -2.90 6.24
N THR A 145 9.61 -3.16 6.90
CA THR A 145 10.74 -2.21 7.02
C THR A 145 11.42 -2.03 5.65
N GLY A 146 10.61 -1.86 4.64
CA GLY A 146 10.85 -1.44 3.27
C GLY A 146 9.65 -0.60 2.85
N PRO A 147 9.73 0.22 1.82
CA PRO A 147 8.55 0.88 1.26
C PRO A 147 7.51 -0.20 0.98
N GLY A 148 6.33 -0.12 1.60
CA GLY A 148 5.24 -1.07 1.41
C GLY A 148 5.00 -1.34 -0.07
N GLY A 149 4.47 -2.50 -0.44
CA GLY A 149 4.28 -2.90 -1.83
C GLY A 149 3.60 -1.82 -2.67
N THR A 150 3.97 -1.72 -3.93
CA THR A 150 3.39 -0.75 -4.88
C THR A 150 2.01 -1.21 -5.31
N VAL A 151 1.02 -0.35 -5.17
CA VAL A 151 -0.38 -0.58 -5.57
C VAL A 151 -0.67 0.14 -6.88
N VAL A 152 -1.11 -0.61 -7.88
CA VAL A 152 -1.54 -0.09 -9.19
C VAL A 152 -3.00 -0.45 -9.41
N THR A 153 -3.88 0.53 -9.54
CA THR A 153 -5.27 0.31 -9.95
C THR A 153 -5.43 0.48 -11.44
N VAL A 154 -6.27 -0.33 -12.06
CA VAL A 154 -6.59 -0.29 -13.48
C VAL A 154 -8.09 -0.09 -13.64
N THR A 155 -8.49 1.01 -14.28
CA THR A 155 -9.91 1.38 -14.47
C THR A 155 -10.19 1.59 -15.95
N GLY A 156 -11.30 1.06 -16.44
CA GLY A 156 -11.73 1.26 -17.82
C GLY A 156 -12.55 2.54 -18.01
N ALA A 157 -12.25 3.34 -19.01
CA ALA A 157 -13.04 4.53 -19.37
C ALA A 157 -14.49 4.18 -19.80
N LYS A 158 -14.72 2.95 -20.23
CA LYS A 158 -16.00 2.30 -20.51
C LYS A 158 -15.81 0.79 -20.56
N GLY A 159 -16.92 0.04 -20.58
CA GLY A 159 -16.86 -1.41 -20.78
C GLY A 159 -16.14 -1.80 -22.06
N GLY A 160 -15.36 -2.86 -22.03
CA GLY A 160 -14.68 -3.45 -23.18
C GLY A 160 -13.46 -2.69 -23.71
N VAL A 161 -12.92 -1.70 -23.00
CA VAL A 161 -11.65 -1.03 -23.41
C VAL A 161 -10.40 -1.85 -23.15
N GLY A 162 -10.51 -2.99 -22.42
CA GLY A 162 -9.41 -3.92 -22.15
C GLY A 162 -8.66 -3.64 -20.84
N ALA A 163 -9.34 -3.10 -19.84
CA ALA A 163 -8.77 -2.85 -18.49
C ALA A 163 -8.30 -4.15 -17.85
N THR A 164 -9.15 -5.18 -17.79
CA THR A 164 -8.84 -6.50 -17.24
C THR A 164 -7.64 -7.17 -17.92
N VAL A 165 -7.58 -7.12 -19.26
CA VAL A 165 -6.42 -7.64 -20.01
C VAL A 165 -5.15 -6.88 -19.65
N ALA A 166 -5.22 -5.55 -19.50
CA ALA A 166 -4.08 -4.75 -19.07
C ALA A 166 -3.67 -5.10 -17.63
N ALA A 167 -4.61 -5.22 -16.69
CA ALA A 167 -4.34 -5.61 -15.30
C ALA A 167 -3.62 -6.97 -15.22
N ILE A 168 -4.14 -7.99 -15.90
CA ILE A 168 -3.55 -9.32 -15.92
C ILE A 168 -2.12 -9.27 -16.49
N GLN A 169 -1.91 -8.61 -17.65
CA GLN A 169 -0.60 -8.56 -18.28
C GLN A 169 0.43 -7.75 -17.49
N LEU A 170 0.02 -6.68 -16.78
CA LEU A 170 0.87 -5.93 -15.87
C LEU A 170 1.30 -6.79 -14.67
N ALA A 171 0.36 -7.54 -14.07
CA ALA A 171 0.66 -8.47 -12.98
C ALA A 171 1.62 -9.58 -13.42
N LEU A 172 1.40 -10.17 -14.61
CA LEU A 172 2.29 -11.19 -15.18
C LEU A 172 3.69 -10.65 -15.48
N ALA A 173 3.80 -9.40 -15.97
CA ALA A 173 5.09 -8.76 -16.22
C ALA A 173 5.88 -8.55 -14.91
N ALA A 174 5.21 -8.07 -13.87
CA ALA A 174 5.81 -7.89 -12.55
C ALA A 174 6.27 -9.23 -11.96
N GLN A 175 5.42 -10.25 -12.02
CA GLN A 175 5.74 -11.61 -11.54
C GLN A 175 6.93 -12.22 -12.30
N ALA A 176 6.93 -12.13 -13.64
CA ALA A 176 8.02 -12.64 -14.47
C ALA A 176 9.36 -11.92 -14.21
N SER A 177 9.35 -10.71 -13.66
CA SER A 177 10.55 -9.99 -13.23
C SER A 177 11.05 -10.41 -11.83
N GLY A 178 10.33 -11.33 -11.14
CA GLY A 178 10.70 -11.87 -9.84
C GLY A 178 10.14 -11.10 -8.65
N HIS A 179 9.06 -10.32 -8.82
CA HIS A 179 8.29 -9.77 -7.71
C HIS A 179 7.29 -10.79 -7.15
N THR A 180 6.97 -10.65 -5.86
CA THR A 180 5.76 -11.24 -5.29
C THR A 180 4.57 -10.36 -5.67
N VAL A 181 3.56 -10.93 -6.36
CA VAL A 181 2.49 -10.14 -6.97
C VAL A 181 1.12 -10.66 -6.55
N ALA A 182 0.25 -9.74 -6.11
CA ALA A 182 -1.17 -9.99 -6.00
C ALA A 182 -1.92 -9.31 -7.15
N LEU A 183 -2.84 -10.04 -7.78
CA LEU A 183 -3.80 -9.54 -8.74
C LEU A 183 -5.20 -9.63 -8.14
N VAL A 184 -5.88 -8.51 -8.06
CA VAL A 184 -7.18 -8.37 -7.39
C VAL A 184 -8.26 -8.00 -8.40
N ASP A 185 -9.34 -8.76 -8.39
CA ASP A 185 -10.55 -8.44 -9.16
C ASP A 185 -11.51 -7.64 -8.27
N MET A 186 -11.56 -6.33 -8.47
CA MET A 186 -12.46 -5.42 -7.79
C MET A 186 -13.61 -4.93 -8.72
N ASP A 187 -13.75 -5.51 -9.90
CA ASP A 187 -14.99 -5.42 -10.69
C ASP A 187 -16.04 -6.35 -10.09
N LEU A 188 -16.58 -5.97 -8.93
CA LEU A 188 -17.34 -6.82 -8.03
C LEU A 188 -18.64 -7.38 -8.62
N GLN A 189 -19.16 -6.76 -9.68
CA GLN A 189 -20.42 -7.18 -10.33
C GLN A 189 -20.18 -8.00 -11.59
N THR A 190 -19.07 -7.72 -12.31
CA THR A 190 -18.80 -8.32 -13.62
C THR A 190 -17.34 -8.76 -13.76
N GLY A 191 -16.71 -9.15 -12.63
CA GLY A 191 -15.30 -9.54 -12.60
C GLY A 191 -15.03 -10.79 -13.45
N ASP A 192 -14.01 -10.67 -14.31
CA ASP A 192 -13.70 -11.66 -15.33
C ASP A 192 -12.27 -12.24 -15.22
N ILE A 193 -11.48 -11.86 -14.21
CA ILE A 193 -10.10 -12.37 -14.07
C ILE A 193 -10.09 -13.90 -14.00
N ALA A 194 -11.03 -14.50 -13.26
CA ALA A 194 -11.16 -15.95 -13.17
C ALA A 194 -11.38 -16.60 -14.55
N SER A 195 -12.23 -16.01 -15.38
CA SER A 195 -12.53 -16.49 -16.73
C SER A 195 -11.34 -16.36 -17.67
N TYR A 196 -10.58 -15.24 -17.59
CA TYR A 196 -9.38 -15.03 -18.41
C TYR A 196 -8.20 -15.92 -18.07
N LEU A 197 -8.19 -16.50 -16.85
CA LEU A 197 -7.12 -17.37 -16.35
C LEU A 197 -7.54 -18.82 -16.15
N ASP A 198 -8.76 -19.21 -16.54
CA ASP A 198 -9.38 -20.55 -16.37
C ASP A 198 -9.27 -21.04 -14.90
N VAL A 199 -9.64 -20.18 -13.95
CA VAL A 199 -9.52 -20.46 -12.52
C VAL A 199 -10.87 -20.80 -11.91
N GLN A 200 -10.90 -21.94 -11.20
CA GLN A 200 -12.01 -22.27 -10.30
C GLN A 200 -11.59 -21.98 -8.86
N PHE A 201 -12.35 -21.15 -8.16
CA PHE A 201 -12.04 -20.70 -6.83
C PHE A 201 -13.23 -20.96 -5.87
N ARG A 202 -12.94 -20.99 -4.56
CA ARG A 202 -13.97 -21.21 -3.53
C ARG A 202 -14.19 -19.98 -2.66
N ARG A 203 -13.21 -19.10 -2.55
CA ARG A 203 -13.27 -17.89 -1.74
C ARG A 203 -13.04 -16.69 -2.61
N SER A 204 -13.74 -15.63 -2.31
CA SER A 204 -13.71 -14.37 -3.04
C SER A 204 -13.32 -13.20 -2.14
N LEU A 205 -13.18 -12.03 -2.70
CA LEU A 205 -12.92 -10.79 -1.99
C LEU A 205 -14.01 -10.48 -0.94
N VAL A 206 -15.26 -10.88 -1.18
CA VAL A 206 -16.38 -10.71 -0.24
C VAL A 206 -16.12 -11.44 1.06
N ASP A 207 -15.53 -12.63 1.02
CA ASP A 207 -15.24 -13.41 2.23
C ASP A 207 -14.26 -12.68 3.15
N LEU A 208 -13.36 -11.85 2.61
CA LEU A 208 -12.51 -10.96 3.39
C LEU A 208 -13.24 -9.71 3.88
N ALA A 209 -14.17 -9.18 3.08
CA ALA A 209 -14.88 -7.95 3.39
C ALA A 209 -15.76 -8.08 4.66
N LEU A 210 -16.18 -9.30 4.99
CA LEU A 210 -16.97 -9.63 6.19
C LEU A 210 -16.11 -9.79 7.45
N ILE A 211 -14.77 -9.76 7.33
CA ILE A 211 -13.84 -9.98 8.44
C ILE A 211 -13.34 -8.65 8.97
N THR A 212 -13.44 -8.45 10.28
CA THR A 212 -13.04 -7.20 10.94
C THR A 212 -11.52 -7.03 11.02
N ASP A 213 -10.77 -8.14 11.12
CA ASP A 213 -9.30 -8.15 11.26
C ASP A 213 -8.70 -9.16 10.27
N ILE A 214 -8.10 -8.65 9.20
CA ILE A 214 -7.48 -9.47 8.14
C ILE A 214 -6.06 -9.82 8.55
N SER A 215 -5.92 -10.89 9.35
CA SER A 215 -4.60 -11.42 9.69
C SER A 215 -3.88 -12.01 8.46
N PRO A 216 -2.54 -12.15 8.47
CA PRO A 216 -1.78 -12.77 7.37
C PRO A 216 -2.28 -14.17 7.00
N ARG A 217 -2.77 -14.94 7.97
CA ARG A 217 -3.34 -16.27 7.76
C ARG A 217 -4.68 -16.21 7.04
N VAL A 218 -5.57 -15.31 7.47
CA VAL A 218 -6.86 -15.07 6.84
C VAL A 218 -6.71 -14.64 5.39
N LEU A 219 -5.77 -13.71 5.14
CA LEU A 219 -5.44 -13.29 3.77
C LEU A 219 -4.90 -14.45 2.93
N ALA A 220 -3.99 -15.28 3.48
CA ALA A 220 -3.44 -16.43 2.79
C ALA A 220 -4.50 -17.48 2.43
N ASP A 221 -5.50 -17.65 3.29
CA ASP A 221 -6.60 -18.59 3.07
C ASP A 221 -7.62 -18.11 2.03
N ALA A 222 -7.72 -16.79 1.79
CA ALA A 222 -8.63 -16.20 0.79
C ALA A 222 -8.02 -16.08 -0.60
N VAL A 223 -6.69 -16.03 -0.68
CA VAL A 223 -5.95 -15.85 -1.94
C VAL A 223 -5.76 -17.18 -2.64
N PHE A 224 -6.06 -17.23 -3.93
CA PHE A 224 -5.79 -18.36 -4.81
C PHE A 224 -4.39 -18.26 -5.41
N SER A 225 -3.57 -19.31 -5.25
CA SER A 225 -2.24 -19.37 -5.87
C SER A 225 -2.33 -19.93 -7.29
N HIS A 226 -2.11 -19.09 -8.29
CA HIS A 226 -2.13 -19.49 -9.70
C HIS A 226 -0.81 -20.17 -10.13
N SER A 227 -0.85 -21.02 -11.15
CA SER A 227 0.31 -21.75 -11.68
C SER A 227 1.45 -20.83 -12.19
N THR A 228 1.16 -19.61 -12.56
CA THR A 228 2.14 -18.58 -12.93
C THR A 228 2.90 -17.99 -11.74
N GLY A 229 2.49 -18.28 -10.50
CA GLY A 229 3.02 -17.67 -9.30
C GLY A 229 2.28 -16.40 -8.86
N LEU A 230 1.23 -15.97 -9.58
CA LEU A 230 0.35 -14.89 -9.14
C LEU A 230 -0.50 -15.33 -7.96
N ALA A 231 -0.67 -14.44 -7.00
CA ALA A 231 -1.67 -14.54 -5.95
C ALA A 231 -2.95 -13.84 -6.40
N LEU A 232 -4.06 -14.55 -6.53
CA LEU A 232 -5.31 -14.01 -7.05
C LEU A 232 -6.31 -13.82 -5.92
N LEU A 233 -6.89 -12.63 -5.82
CA LEU A 233 -8.04 -12.35 -4.97
C LEU A 233 -9.19 -11.94 -5.90
N LEU A 234 -10.18 -12.82 -6.04
CA LEU A 234 -11.16 -12.76 -7.12
C LEU A 234 -12.48 -12.13 -6.67
N ALA A 235 -13.21 -11.54 -7.61
CA ALA A 235 -14.57 -11.08 -7.42
C ALA A 235 -15.51 -12.26 -7.11
N PRO A 236 -16.65 -12.04 -6.42
CA PRO A 236 -17.62 -13.09 -6.17
C PRO A 236 -18.25 -13.61 -7.48
N GLY A 237 -18.60 -14.90 -7.50
CA GLY A 237 -19.33 -15.47 -8.64
C GLY A 237 -20.76 -14.95 -8.77
N GLU A 238 -21.35 -14.49 -7.67
CA GLU A 238 -22.65 -13.84 -7.62
C GLU A 238 -22.42 -12.32 -7.48
N GLY A 239 -22.62 -11.58 -8.57
CA GLY A 239 -22.27 -10.14 -8.65
C GLY A 239 -23.02 -9.27 -7.64
N GLU A 240 -24.22 -9.66 -7.21
CA GLU A 240 -24.98 -8.98 -6.16
C GLU A 240 -24.27 -8.98 -4.80
N ARG A 241 -23.45 -9.99 -4.51
CA ARG A 241 -22.63 -10.01 -3.29
C ARG A 241 -21.52 -8.97 -3.28
N GLY A 242 -21.20 -8.38 -4.42
CA GLY A 242 -20.26 -7.28 -4.51
C GLY A 242 -20.66 -6.05 -3.68
N GLU A 243 -21.95 -5.87 -3.39
CA GLU A 243 -22.43 -4.78 -2.53
C GLU A 243 -22.04 -4.95 -1.04
N GLU A 244 -21.64 -6.17 -0.63
CA GLU A 244 -21.13 -6.43 0.72
C GLU A 244 -19.74 -5.81 0.96
N VAL A 245 -19.04 -5.41 -0.10
CA VAL A 245 -17.71 -4.80 -0.02
C VAL A 245 -17.82 -3.29 0.15
N SER A 246 -17.64 -2.82 1.37
CA SER A 246 -17.63 -1.39 1.69
C SER A 246 -16.29 -0.73 1.35
N ASP A 247 -16.26 0.61 1.35
CA ASP A 247 -15.03 1.41 1.26
C ASP A 247 -14.04 1.09 2.40
N ARG A 248 -14.56 0.89 3.61
CA ARG A 248 -13.76 0.50 4.78
C ARG A 248 -13.10 -0.87 4.59
N SER A 249 -13.87 -1.89 4.20
CA SER A 249 -13.31 -3.24 3.96
C SER A 249 -12.32 -3.25 2.79
N SER A 250 -12.59 -2.47 1.73
CA SER A 250 -11.65 -2.28 0.62
C SER A 250 -10.31 -1.73 1.10
N ARG A 251 -10.31 -0.67 1.94
CA ARG A 251 -9.07 -0.11 2.53
C ARG A 251 -8.30 -1.14 3.36
N GLN A 252 -9.00 -1.93 4.16
CA GLN A 252 -8.37 -2.99 4.97
C GLN A 252 -7.74 -4.08 4.09
N ILE A 253 -8.44 -4.52 3.05
CA ILE A 253 -7.95 -5.53 2.10
C ILE A 253 -6.71 -5.00 1.35
N VAL A 254 -6.79 -3.78 0.79
CA VAL A 254 -5.65 -3.17 0.07
C VAL A 254 -4.44 -3.00 0.99
N SER A 255 -4.65 -2.56 2.24
CA SER A 255 -3.58 -2.44 3.23
C SER A 255 -2.94 -3.79 3.56
N ALA A 256 -3.75 -4.83 3.79
CA ALA A 256 -3.27 -6.18 4.06
C ALA A 256 -2.48 -6.78 2.88
N LEU A 257 -2.95 -6.57 1.65
CA LEU A 257 -2.25 -6.99 0.43
C LEU A 257 -0.92 -6.24 0.25
N ARG A 258 -0.94 -4.91 0.44
CA ARG A 258 0.25 -4.05 0.35
C ARG A 258 1.34 -4.44 1.36
N SER A 259 0.97 -4.95 2.53
CA SER A 259 1.93 -5.43 3.53
C SER A 259 2.57 -6.79 3.17
N ARG A 260 1.94 -7.58 2.29
CA ARG A 260 2.37 -8.94 1.97
C ARG A 260 3.05 -9.08 0.60
N TYR A 261 2.67 -8.26 -0.39
CA TYR A 261 3.14 -8.37 -1.77
C TYR A 261 3.93 -7.13 -2.18
N GLU A 262 5.01 -7.34 -2.95
CA GLU A 262 5.82 -6.24 -3.48
C GLU A 262 5.03 -5.41 -4.51
N ILE A 263 4.15 -6.06 -5.29
CA ILE A 263 3.28 -5.42 -6.26
C ILE A 263 1.84 -5.91 -6.07
N VAL A 264 0.91 -4.98 -6.01
CA VAL A 264 -0.54 -5.26 -5.98
C VAL A 264 -1.17 -4.59 -7.20
N VAL A 265 -1.74 -5.36 -8.11
CA VAL A 265 -2.48 -4.86 -9.27
C VAL A 265 -3.97 -5.09 -9.01
N ILE A 266 -4.78 -4.04 -9.09
CA ILE A 266 -6.22 -4.09 -8.80
C ILE A 266 -6.99 -3.70 -10.06
N ASP A 267 -7.76 -4.61 -10.61
CA ASP A 267 -8.73 -4.33 -11.66
C ASP A 267 -10.01 -3.76 -11.04
N CYS A 268 -10.26 -2.49 -11.27
CA CYS A 268 -11.45 -1.78 -10.78
C CYS A 268 -12.62 -1.79 -11.77
N GLY A 269 -12.48 -2.48 -12.91
CA GLY A 269 -13.53 -2.49 -13.93
C GLY A 269 -13.83 -1.10 -14.50
N GLY A 270 -15.09 -0.90 -14.86
CA GLY A 270 -15.57 0.38 -15.42
C GLY A 270 -16.63 1.08 -14.56
N GLN A 271 -17.05 0.46 -13.46
CA GLN A 271 -18.06 1.02 -12.56
C GLN A 271 -17.41 1.65 -11.33
N MET A 272 -17.98 2.76 -10.85
CA MET A 272 -17.49 3.44 -9.65
C MET A 272 -18.45 3.16 -8.49
N ASN A 273 -17.91 2.52 -7.45
CA ASN A 273 -18.56 2.31 -6.16
C ASN A 273 -17.61 2.74 -5.02
N GLY A 274 -18.05 2.65 -3.77
CA GLY A 274 -17.23 3.03 -2.61
C GLY A 274 -15.95 2.20 -2.48
N ALA A 275 -16.01 0.90 -2.76
CA ALA A 275 -14.86 0.00 -2.68
C ALA A 275 -13.78 0.36 -3.73
N ASN A 276 -14.18 0.61 -4.98
CA ASN A 276 -13.27 1.04 -6.05
C ASN A 276 -12.67 2.42 -5.78
N ALA A 277 -13.48 3.36 -5.27
CA ALA A 277 -13.01 4.69 -4.89
C ALA A 277 -11.90 4.60 -3.84
N ALA A 278 -12.10 3.78 -2.80
CA ALA A 278 -11.12 3.55 -1.76
C ALA A 278 -9.82 2.91 -2.27
N ALA A 279 -9.92 1.93 -3.18
CA ALA A 279 -8.75 1.30 -3.80
C ALA A 279 -7.95 2.29 -4.66
N ILE A 280 -8.62 3.13 -5.46
CA ILE A 280 -7.99 4.14 -6.33
C ILE A 280 -7.30 5.23 -5.49
N GLU A 281 -7.92 5.65 -4.39
CA GLU A 281 -7.34 6.62 -3.46
C GLU A 281 -6.06 6.10 -2.81
N MET A 282 -6.02 4.81 -2.42
CA MET A 282 -4.86 4.17 -1.80
C MET A 282 -3.75 3.78 -2.79
N ALA A 283 -4.00 3.83 -4.10
CA ALA A 283 -3.06 3.39 -5.12
C ALA A 283 -1.88 4.37 -5.26
N ASP A 284 -0.68 3.85 -5.48
CA ASP A 284 0.50 4.65 -5.86
C ASP A 284 0.34 5.15 -7.31
N THR A 285 -0.25 4.31 -8.18
CA THR A 285 -0.55 4.65 -9.57
C THR A 285 -1.98 4.27 -9.91
N ALA A 286 -2.77 5.23 -10.40
CA ALA A 286 -4.07 4.97 -11.02
C ALA A 286 -3.93 4.97 -12.54
N LEU A 287 -4.16 3.81 -13.16
CA LEU A 287 -4.14 3.62 -14.61
C LEU A 287 -5.56 3.67 -15.17
N LEU A 288 -5.84 4.61 -16.07
CA LEU A 288 -7.11 4.74 -16.77
C LEU A 288 -6.97 4.25 -18.21
N VAL A 289 -7.63 3.16 -18.56
CA VAL A 289 -7.57 2.56 -19.90
C VAL A 289 -8.66 3.16 -20.79
N THR A 290 -8.28 3.66 -21.95
CA THR A 290 -9.19 4.19 -22.96
C THR A 290 -8.84 3.69 -24.35
N THR A 291 -9.77 3.82 -25.29
CA THR A 291 -9.53 3.60 -26.73
C THR A 291 -9.58 4.94 -27.46
N PRO A 292 -8.91 5.09 -28.62
CA PRO A 292 -8.83 6.35 -29.35
C PRO A 292 -10.11 6.63 -30.17
N ASP A 293 -11.27 6.56 -29.49
CA ASP A 293 -12.57 6.91 -30.01
C ASP A 293 -13.27 7.96 -29.13
N VAL A 294 -14.16 8.75 -29.71
CA VAL A 294 -14.84 9.86 -29.04
C VAL A 294 -15.58 9.42 -27.78
N VAL A 295 -16.22 8.25 -27.81
CA VAL A 295 -17.04 7.75 -26.69
C VAL A 295 -16.16 7.40 -25.49
N ALA A 296 -15.07 6.65 -25.73
CA ALA A 296 -14.13 6.25 -24.69
C ALA A 296 -13.38 7.46 -24.11
N VAL A 297 -12.90 8.38 -24.95
CA VAL A 297 -12.18 9.58 -24.47
C VAL A 297 -13.10 10.52 -23.68
N ARG A 298 -14.36 10.68 -24.07
CA ARG A 298 -15.36 11.40 -23.27
C ARG A 298 -15.67 10.65 -21.97
N GLY A 299 -15.69 9.32 -21.99
CA GLY A 299 -15.80 8.48 -20.80
C GLY A 299 -14.63 8.73 -19.84
N ALA A 300 -13.40 8.67 -20.31
CA ALA A 300 -12.21 8.95 -19.56
C ALA A 300 -12.26 10.34 -18.90
N LYS A 301 -12.63 11.38 -19.65
CA LYS A 301 -12.79 12.73 -19.10
C LYS A 301 -13.86 12.81 -18.01
N ARG A 302 -14.98 12.07 -18.15
CA ARG A 302 -16.02 12.03 -17.08
C ARG A 302 -15.51 11.38 -15.81
N ILE A 303 -14.76 10.27 -15.93
CA ILE A 303 -14.18 9.56 -14.80
C ILE A 303 -13.18 10.46 -14.07
N VAL A 304 -12.23 11.08 -14.77
CA VAL A 304 -11.23 11.98 -14.19
C VAL A 304 -11.92 13.12 -13.43
N ARG A 305 -12.90 13.79 -14.06
CA ARG A 305 -13.67 14.87 -13.40
C ARG A 305 -14.44 14.38 -12.16
N MET A 306 -14.94 13.16 -12.20
CA MET A 306 -15.62 12.55 -11.05
C MET A 306 -14.63 12.31 -9.92
N TRP A 307 -13.45 11.76 -10.20
CA TRP A 307 -12.40 11.54 -9.21
C TRP A 307 -11.94 12.84 -8.56
N GLU A 308 -11.71 13.90 -9.35
CA GLU A 308 -11.36 15.22 -8.84
C GLU A 308 -12.46 15.81 -7.93
N ARG A 309 -13.72 15.75 -8.36
CA ARG A 309 -14.86 16.27 -7.58
C ARG A 309 -15.07 15.51 -6.28
N LEU A 310 -14.84 14.21 -6.27
CA LEU A 310 -14.95 13.36 -5.09
C LEU A 310 -13.65 13.30 -4.27
N GLN A 311 -12.62 14.03 -4.69
CA GLN A 311 -11.30 14.08 -4.05
C GLN A 311 -10.60 12.72 -3.94
N ILE A 312 -10.89 11.80 -4.87
CA ILE A 312 -10.29 10.47 -4.94
C ILE A 312 -8.90 10.55 -5.56
N ARG A 313 -8.79 11.24 -6.73
CA ARG A 313 -7.53 11.34 -7.48
C ARG A 313 -7.52 12.58 -8.37
N LYS A 314 -6.35 13.22 -8.52
CA LYS A 314 -6.16 14.34 -9.43
C LYS A 314 -5.82 13.85 -10.85
N ALA A 315 -6.16 14.66 -11.85
CA ALA A 315 -5.85 14.35 -13.24
C ALA A 315 -4.34 14.14 -13.48
N GLU A 316 -3.50 15.00 -12.94
CA GLU A 316 -2.04 14.94 -13.07
C GLU A 316 -1.39 13.71 -12.43
N GLU A 317 -2.04 13.10 -11.43
CA GLU A 317 -1.61 11.87 -10.75
C GLU A 317 -2.11 10.61 -11.44
N THR A 318 -2.91 10.76 -12.51
CA THR A 318 -3.51 9.65 -13.25
C THR A 318 -2.74 9.39 -14.54
N VAL A 319 -2.46 8.12 -14.81
CA VAL A 319 -1.85 7.68 -16.07
C VAL A 319 -2.94 7.14 -16.99
N THR A 320 -3.01 7.63 -18.22
CA THR A 320 -3.94 7.10 -19.22
C THR A 320 -3.23 6.18 -20.20
N LEU A 321 -3.70 4.94 -20.32
CA LEU A 321 -3.27 3.99 -21.34
C LEU A 321 -4.20 4.07 -22.55
N VAL A 322 -3.63 4.26 -23.74
CA VAL A 322 -4.37 4.21 -25.00
C VAL A 322 -4.28 2.79 -25.57
N ASN A 323 -5.38 2.05 -25.48
CA ASN A 323 -5.50 0.69 -26.02
C ASN A 323 -6.13 0.71 -27.42
N ARG A 324 -5.91 -0.32 -28.21
CA ARG A 324 -6.40 -0.46 -29.60
C ARG A 324 -5.99 0.70 -30.50
N PHE A 325 -4.77 1.16 -30.30
CA PHE A 325 -4.21 2.26 -31.05
C PHE A 325 -3.79 1.83 -32.46
N THR A 326 -4.07 2.66 -33.46
CA THR A 326 -3.50 2.56 -34.80
C THR A 326 -2.97 3.92 -35.23
N ARG A 327 -1.95 3.94 -36.09
CA ARG A 327 -1.37 5.20 -36.58
C ARG A 327 -2.36 6.07 -37.39
N ASN A 328 -3.40 5.44 -37.93
CA ASN A 328 -4.41 6.12 -38.76
C ASN A 328 -5.61 6.63 -37.93
N THR A 329 -5.60 6.48 -36.63
CA THR A 329 -6.66 6.99 -35.75
C THR A 329 -6.64 8.51 -35.71
N GLU A 330 -7.77 9.18 -35.87
CA GLU A 330 -7.86 10.65 -35.79
C GLU A 330 -7.53 11.17 -34.41
N ILE A 331 -7.95 10.45 -33.37
CA ILE A 331 -7.68 10.82 -31.97
C ILE A 331 -6.34 10.27 -31.54
N GLN A 332 -5.33 11.13 -31.57
CA GLN A 332 -3.97 10.80 -31.19
C GLN A 332 -3.73 11.00 -29.68
N PRO A 333 -2.75 10.30 -29.07
CA PRO A 333 -2.43 10.40 -27.64
C PRO A 333 -2.27 11.83 -27.10
N PRO A 334 -1.63 12.80 -27.79
CA PRO A 334 -1.54 14.18 -27.31
C PRO A 334 -2.90 14.88 -27.19
N LEU A 335 -3.87 14.54 -28.07
CA LEU A 335 -5.22 15.07 -27.97
C LEU A 335 -5.97 14.47 -26.77
N ILE A 336 -5.77 13.17 -26.51
CA ILE A 336 -6.33 12.50 -25.32
C ILE A 336 -5.80 13.17 -24.05
N GLN A 337 -4.50 13.40 -23.95
CA GLN A 337 -3.88 14.12 -22.83
C GLN A 337 -4.51 15.51 -22.64
N LYS A 338 -4.67 16.27 -23.70
CA LYS A 338 -5.29 17.61 -23.65
C LYS A 338 -6.75 17.55 -23.17
N ILE A 339 -7.50 16.52 -23.56
CA ILE A 339 -8.92 16.38 -23.22
C ILE A 339 -9.11 15.92 -21.78
N THR A 340 -8.31 14.97 -21.32
CA THR A 340 -8.43 14.34 -19.99
C THR A 340 -7.68 15.11 -18.90
N GLY A 341 -6.60 15.82 -19.26
CA GLY A 341 -5.69 16.45 -18.31
C GLY A 341 -4.70 15.49 -17.65
N THR A 342 -4.76 14.20 -18.01
CA THR A 342 -3.92 13.13 -17.41
C THR A 342 -2.60 12.99 -18.15
N ARG A 343 -1.60 12.35 -17.52
CA ARG A 343 -0.41 11.88 -18.22
C ARG A 343 -0.78 10.69 -19.10
N VAL A 344 -0.43 10.71 -20.37
CA VAL A 344 -0.62 9.55 -21.26
C VAL A 344 0.65 8.71 -21.25
N ALA A 345 0.51 7.38 -21.11
CA ALA A 345 1.62 6.44 -21.19
C ALA A 345 2.37 6.55 -22.53
N SER A 346 3.69 6.37 -22.50
CA SER A 346 4.55 6.49 -23.68
C SER A 346 4.23 5.42 -24.73
N ALA A 347 3.88 4.23 -24.28
CA ALA A 347 3.51 3.11 -25.13
C ALA A 347 1.97 3.03 -25.27
N ALA A 348 1.48 3.14 -26.51
CA ALA A 348 0.11 2.78 -26.83
C ALA A 348 0.03 1.29 -27.22
N VAL A 349 -1.04 0.62 -26.79
CA VAL A 349 -1.26 -0.80 -27.12
C VAL A 349 -1.90 -0.92 -28.49
N PRO A 350 -1.31 -1.67 -29.44
CA PRO A 350 -1.82 -1.75 -30.79
C PRO A 350 -3.18 -2.48 -30.88
N ALA A 351 -3.97 -2.12 -31.89
CA ALA A 351 -5.24 -2.78 -32.20
C ALA A 351 -4.98 -4.14 -32.89
N ASN A 352 -4.63 -5.15 -32.12
CA ASN A 352 -4.33 -6.49 -32.66
C ASN A 352 -5.09 -7.57 -31.89
N PHE A 353 -6.42 -7.56 -32.05
CA PHE A 353 -7.30 -8.53 -31.41
C PHE A 353 -7.00 -9.98 -31.82
N LYS A 354 -6.56 -10.20 -33.06
CA LYS A 354 -6.25 -11.54 -33.56
C LYS A 354 -5.17 -12.27 -32.75
N GLU A 355 -4.19 -11.53 -32.19
CA GLU A 355 -3.17 -12.11 -31.31
C GLU A 355 -3.75 -12.55 -29.96
N LEU A 356 -4.80 -11.89 -29.49
CA LEU A 356 -5.43 -12.16 -28.20
C LEU A 356 -6.49 -13.26 -28.30
N GLN A 357 -7.15 -13.40 -29.46
CA GLN A 357 -8.38 -14.15 -29.59
C GLN A 357 -8.27 -15.58 -29.05
N ALA A 358 -7.26 -16.34 -29.45
CA ALA A 358 -7.09 -17.72 -29.00
C ALA A 358 -6.92 -17.85 -27.50
N SER A 359 -6.15 -16.93 -26.87
CA SER A 359 -5.91 -16.93 -25.44
C SER A 359 -7.12 -16.46 -24.63
N VAL A 360 -7.90 -15.52 -25.19
CA VAL A 360 -9.14 -15.04 -24.58
C VAL A 360 -10.23 -16.12 -24.66
N ASP A 361 -10.42 -16.73 -25.83
CA ASP A 361 -11.46 -17.74 -26.06
C ASP A 361 -11.21 -19.02 -25.23
N SER A 362 -9.95 -19.30 -24.89
CA SER A 362 -9.57 -20.46 -24.07
C SER A 362 -9.40 -20.16 -22.58
N GLY A 363 -9.57 -18.90 -22.13
CA GLY A 363 -9.29 -18.52 -20.75
C GLY A 363 -7.80 -18.58 -20.35
N ARG A 364 -6.88 -18.58 -21.33
CA ARG A 364 -5.45 -18.76 -21.09
C ARG A 364 -4.63 -17.53 -21.45
N LEU A 365 -5.07 -16.37 -20.94
CA LEU A 365 -4.40 -15.10 -21.23
C LEU A 365 -2.95 -15.07 -20.74
N HIS A 366 -2.60 -15.88 -19.76
CA HIS A 366 -1.23 -16.04 -19.25
C HIS A 366 -0.30 -16.74 -20.27
N GLU A 367 -0.83 -17.53 -21.21
CA GLU A 367 -0.09 -18.23 -22.28
C GLU A 367 0.12 -17.36 -23.53
N LEU A 368 -0.29 -16.08 -23.51
CA LEU A 368 -0.12 -15.19 -24.66
C LEU A 368 1.34 -15.16 -25.14
N ASP A 369 1.55 -15.35 -26.46
CA ASP A 369 2.89 -15.45 -27.08
C ASP A 369 3.77 -14.24 -26.69
N ALA A 370 5.02 -14.51 -26.38
CA ALA A 370 6.01 -13.47 -26.06
C ALA A 370 6.25 -12.49 -27.24
N LYS A 371 5.99 -12.93 -28.47
CA LYS A 371 6.08 -12.09 -29.68
C LYS A 371 4.84 -11.23 -29.91
N SER A 372 3.75 -11.42 -29.15
CA SER A 372 2.56 -10.62 -29.26
C SER A 372 2.89 -9.13 -29.07
N THR A 373 2.48 -8.31 -30.02
CA THR A 373 2.69 -6.87 -29.97
C THR A 373 1.91 -6.22 -28.84
N VAL A 374 0.75 -6.79 -28.47
CA VAL A 374 -0.07 -6.37 -27.34
C VAL A 374 0.65 -6.68 -26.02
N LYS A 375 1.17 -7.90 -25.87
CA LYS A 375 1.94 -8.30 -24.68
C LYS A 375 3.17 -7.41 -24.50
N GLN A 376 3.95 -7.22 -25.56
CA GLN A 376 5.16 -6.39 -25.51
C GLN A 376 4.86 -4.94 -25.10
N ALA A 377 3.77 -4.35 -25.62
CA ALA A 377 3.36 -3.00 -25.25
C ALA A 377 2.95 -2.90 -23.78
N LEU A 378 2.15 -3.86 -23.27
CA LEU A 378 1.72 -3.88 -21.87
C LEU A 378 2.88 -4.18 -20.90
N TRP A 379 3.82 -5.05 -21.28
CA TRP A 379 5.02 -5.33 -20.50
C TRP A 379 5.99 -4.13 -20.51
N GLY A 380 6.07 -3.39 -21.63
CA GLY A 380 6.79 -2.12 -21.70
C GLY A 380 6.19 -1.06 -20.77
N LEU A 381 4.86 -1.00 -20.68
CA LEU A 381 4.15 -0.15 -19.72
C LEU A 381 4.49 -0.52 -18.27
N ALA A 382 4.58 -1.81 -17.94
CA ALA A 382 4.97 -2.25 -16.60
C ALA A 382 6.36 -1.71 -16.21
N GLY A 383 7.28 -1.65 -17.18
CA GLY A 383 8.58 -0.99 -17.00
C GLY A 383 8.47 0.52 -16.80
N GLU A 384 7.60 1.22 -17.56
CA GLU A 384 7.33 2.66 -17.41
C GLU A 384 6.71 2.99 -16.03
N LEU A 385 5.85 2.10 -15.52
CA LEU A 385 5.23 2.24 -14.19
C LEU A 385 6.17 1.85 -13.04
N GLY A 386 7.36 1.33 -13.33
CA GLY A 386 8.34 0.96 -12.31
C GLY A 386 8.00 -0.33 -11.53
N ILE A 387 7.07 -1.14 -12.02
CA ILE A 387 6.65 -2.39 -11.37
C ILE A 387 7.39 -3.64 -11.86
N VAL A 388 8.46 -3.47 -12.63
CA VAL A 388 9.32 -4.55 -13.12
C VAL A 388 10.74 -4.32 -12.60
N LYS A 389 11.36 -5.35 -12.05
CA LYS A 389 12.76 -5.27 -11.59
C LYS A 389 13.69 -5.00 -12.79
N PRO A 390 14.67 -4.09 -12.64
CA PRO A 390 15.62 -3.84 -13.71
C PRO A 390 16.38 -5.13 -14.02
N SER A 391 16.34 -5.57 -15.29
CA SER A 391 17.08 -6.75 -15.73
C SER A 391 18.58 -6.54 -15.48
N ALA A 392 19.25 -7.58 -14.92
CA ALA A 392 20.70 -7.56 -14.71
C ALA A 392 21.50 -7.32 -16.00
N ALA A 393 20.92 -7.55 -17.17
CA ALA A 393 21.50 -7.26 -18.48
C ALA A 393 21.53 -5.76 -18.82
N ALA A 394 20.61 -4.94 -18.29
CA ALA A 394 20.57 -3.50 -18.53
C ALA A 394 21.68 -2.71 -17.81
N LYS A 395 22.27 -3.28 -16.74
CA LYS A 395 23.39 -2.66 -16.01
C LYS A 395 24.73 -2.68 -16.78
N LYS A 396 24.90 -3.46 -17.85
CA LYS A 396 26.10 -3.50 -18.68
C LYS A 396 26.08 -2.55 -19.88
N GLY A 397 24.96 -1.95 -20.24
CA GLY A 397 24.81 -1.06 -21.41
C GLY A 397 24.88 0.45 -21.11
N GLY A 398 24.80 0.87 -19.85
CA GLY A 398 24.75 2.29 -19.46
C GLY A 398 26.09 3.00 -19.32
N GLY A 399 27.21 2.33 -19.57
CA GLY A 399 28.56 2.85 -19.28
C GLY A 399 29.36 3.41 -20.46
N VAL A 400 28.84 3.43 -21.70
CA VAL A 400 29.69 3.73 -22.89
C VAL A 400 29.28 5.00 -23.65
N LEU A 401 28.17 5.67 -23.31
CA LEU A 401 27.72 6.86 -24.09
C LEU A 401 27.89 8.21 -23.38
N ALA A 402 28.63 8.29 -22.28
CA ALA A 402 28.89 9.54 -21.56
C ALA A 402 30.33 10.02 -21.60
N LYS A 403 31.11 9.68 -22.67
CA LYS A 403 32.45 10.24 -22.88
C LYS A 403 32.71 10.51 -24.36
N ARG A 404 32.11 11.54 -24.91
CA ARG A 404 32.58 12.24 -26.11
C ARG A 404 31.80 13.54 -26.27
N ASN A 405 32.14 14.57 -25.52
CA ASN A 405 32.10 15.98 -25.92
C ASN A 405 32.76 16.83 -24.82
N SER A 406 34.09 16.77 -24.79
CA SER A 406 34.94 17.84 -24.29
C SER A 406 36.09 18.00 -25.28
N GLY A 407 35.76 18.62 -26.39
CA GLY A 407 36.69 19.08 -27.42
C GLY A 407 36.83 20.59 -27.31
N THR A 408 37.94 20.98 -26.76
CA THR A 408 38.60 22.27 -26.65
C THR A 408 38.34 23.24 -27.82
N LEU A 409 37.80 24.41 -27.50
CA LEU A 409 37.86 25.60 -28.33
C LEU A 409 39.32 26.13 -28.33
N LYS A 410 40.01 26.02 -29.44
CA LYS A 410 41.19 26.81 -29.76
C LYS A 410 40.77 27.98 -30.64
N ASN A 411 40.98 29.17 -30.10
CA ASN A 411 41.05 30.44 -30.83
C ASN A 411 42.13 30.36 -31.91
N ASP A 412 41.77 30.74 -33.15
CA ASP A 412 42.76 31.35 -34.07
C ASP A 412 42.11 32.50 -34.84
N ARG A 413 42.73 33.64 -34.65
CA ARG A 413 42.45 34.88 -35.34
C ARG A 413 43.24 34.86 -36.73
N GLY A 414 42.59 35.38 -37.77
CA GLY A 414 43.36 35.93 -38.86
C GLY A 414 42.75 35.82 -40.24
N SER A 415 42.32 36.89 -40.70
CA SER A 415 42.59 37.69 -41.96
C SER A 415 41.45 37.64 -43.00
N ILE A 416 40.88 38.76 -43.12
CA ILE A 416 40.58 39.73 -44.22
C ILE A 416 40.71 39.18 -45.66
N GLY A 417 39.60 39.25 -46.43
CA GLY A 417 39.64 39.16 -47.90
C GLY A 417 38.27 39.47 -48.52
N ARG A 418 38.05 40.71 -48.91
CA ARG A 418 36.93 41.25 -49.71
C ARG A 418 37.20 41.05 -51.22
N PRO A 419 36.29 41.48 -52.11
CA PRO A 419 35.17 40.74 -52.74
C PRO A 419 35.31 40.70 -54.26
N ARG A 420 34.54 39.97 -55.02
CA ARG A 420 34.33 40.24 -56.46
C ARG A 420 32.86 40.01 -56.90
N ARG A 421 32.31 41.11 -57.38
CA ARG A 421 31.06 41.24 -58.17
C ARG A 421 31.22 40.59 -59.54
N ARG A 422 30.16 40.06 -60.12
CA ARG A 422 29.66 40.17 -61.51
C ARG A 422 28.27 39.54 -61.54
N ARG A 423 27.23 40.30 -61.77
CA ARG A 423 26.60 40.88 -62.98
C ARG A 423 26.08 39.76 -63.91
N GLY A 424 24.80 39.83 -64.20
CA GLY A 424 24.11 39.37 -65.41
C GLY A 424 22.81 38.76 -65.20
N GLY A 425 21.77 39.53 -65.31
CA GLY A 425 20.38 39.16 -65.56
C GLY A 425 20.16 38.89 -67.06
N PRO A 426 18.94 39.06 -67.64
CA PRO A 426 17.58 38.82 -67.13
C PRO A 426 16.71 38.05 -68.17
N ALA A 427 15.40 38.04 -67.98
CA ALA A 427 14.28 37.83 -68.93
C ALA A 427 14.01 36.38 -69.33
N ASP A 428 12.85 35.88 -69.58
CA ASP A 428 11.46 36.36 -69.84
C ASP A 428 10.56 35.16 -69.63
N ALA A 429 9.41 35.30 -69.07
CA ALA A 429 8.11 35.58 -69.64
C ALA A 429 7.32 34.34 -70.15
N GLU A 430 6.07 34.37 -69.78
CA GLU A 430 4.88 33.77 -70.42
C GLU A 430 4.74 32.23 -70.37
N GLY A 431 3.62 31.63 -70.09
CA GLY A 431 2.25 32.03 -70.10
C GLY A 431 1.38 30.80 -70.06
N THR A 432 0.22 31.03 -69.49
CA THR A 432 -1.08 30.46 -69.87
C THR A 432 -1.29 28.93 -69.96
N ARG A 433 -1.98 28.31 -69.15
CA ARG A 433 -3.44 27.97 -69.17
C ARG A 433 -3.82 27.25 -67.92
#